data_0af710088a5481760f0158aadd966826
#
_entry.id   0af710088a5481760f0158aadd966826
#
_cell.length_a   1.000
_cell.length_b   1.000
_cell.length_c   1.000
_cell.angle_alpha   90.00
_cell.angle_beta   90.00
_cell.angle_gamma   90.00
#
_symmetry.space_group_name_H-M   'P 1'
#
loop_
_entity.id
_entity.type
_entity.pdbx_description
1 polymer ?
#
loop_
_entity_poly.entity_id
_entity_poly.type
_entity_poly.pdbx_seq_one_letter_code
_entity_poly.pdbx_strand_id
1 'polypeptide(L)' 'MATPRKTQMEKIENVLRRYNTGAGITADKIANIARVPRENVGKRVYDLREMYNIYTNYRNVAGKRTAFYRFAG' A
#
# COMPACT_ATOMS: atom_id res chain seq x y z
N MET A 1 -20.20 7.30 -6.54
CA MET A 1 -19.17 8.34 -6.75
C MET A 1 -17.79 7.78 -6.47
N ALA A 2 -16.81 8.17 -7.26
CA ALA A 2 -15.44 7.75 -7.03
C ALA A 2 -14.90 8.40 -5.74
N THR A 3 -14.15 7.65 -4.95
CA THR A 3 -13.51 8.18 -3.76
C THR A 3 -12.45 9.20 -4.16
N PRO A 4 -12.43 10.40 -3.56
CA PRO A 4 -11.41 11.39 -3.87
C PRO A 4 -10.00 10.86 -3.64
N ARG A 5 -9.06 11.32 -4.45
CA ARG A 5 -7.66 10.91 -4.36
C ARG A 5 -7.10 11.09 -2.94
N LYS A 6 -7.37 12.23 -2.33
CA LYS A 6 -6.90 12.52 -0.97
C LYS A 6 -7.42 11.50 0.05
N THR A 7 -8.69 11.12 -0.08
CA THR A 7 -9.29 10.12 0.80
C THR A 7 -8.69 8.75 0.59
N GLN A 8 -8.41 8.39 -0.67
CA GLN A 8 -7.73 7.14 -0.98
C GLN A 8 -6.34 7.09 -0.33
N MET A 9 -5.59 8.18 -0.42
CA MET A 9 -4.27 8.28 0.20
C MET A 9 -4.34 8.10 1.71
N GLU A 10 -5.30 8.74 2.36
CA GLU A 10 -5.49 8.63 3.80
C GLU A 10 -5.81 7.19 4.23
N LYS A 11 -6.69 6.54 3.49
CA LYS A 11 -7.07 5.16 3.78
C LYS A 11 -5.88 4.21 3.64
N ILE A 12 -5.11 4.39 2.59
CA ILE A 12 -3.93 3.57 2.35
C ILE A 12 -2.86 3.85 3.40
N GLU A 13 -2.65 5.11 3.75
CA GLU A 13 -1.73 5.48 4.81
C GLU A 13 -2.09 4.81 6.13
N ASN A 14 -3.36 4.82 6.51
CA ASN A 14 -3.83 4.18 7.73
C ASN A 14 -3.56 2.67 7.73
N VAL A 15 -3.78 2.02 6.59
CA VAL A 15 -3.48 0.59 6.45
C VAL A 15 -1.99 0.34 6.60
N LEU A 16 -1.15 1.15 5.96
CA LEU A 16 0.30 1.00 6.06
C LEU A 16 0.80 1.20 7.49
N ARG A 17 0.24 2.14 8.23
CA ARG A 17 0.60 2.35 9.64
C ARG A 17 0.22 1.17 10.50
N ARG A 18 -0.96 0.59 10.24
CA ARG A 18 -1.48 -0.53 11.02
C ARG A 18 -0.66 -1.80 10.79
N TYR A 19 -0.20 -2.02 9.57
CA TYR A 19 0.53 -3.22 9.19
C TYR A 19 2.01 -2.97 8.97
N ASN A 20 2.58 -2.02 9.71
CA ASN A 20 3.98 -1.64 9.60
C ASN A 20 4.89 -2.58 10.41
N THR A 21 4.81 -3.86 10.12
CA THR A 21 5.59 -4.91 10.79
C THR A 21 6.06 -5.95 9.78
N GLY A 22 7.16 -6.62 10.11
CA GLY A 22 7.68 -7.70 9.27
C GLY A 22 7.96 -7.24 7.84
N ALA A 23 7.49 -7.99 6.86
CA ALA A 23 7.67 -7.67 5.45
C ALA A 23 6.76 -6.55 4.96
N GLY A 24 5.72 -6.22 5.72
CA GLY A 24 4.73 -5.24 5.31
C GLY A 24 3.48 -5.88 4.75
N ILE A 25 2.79 -5.15 3.86
CA ILE A 25 1.49 -5.57 3.34
C ILE A 25 1.49 -5.46 1.81
N THR A 26 0.82 -6.38 1.15
CA THR A 26 0.72 -6.38 -0.31
C THR A 26 -0.31 -5.37 -0.79
N ALA A 27 -0.20 -4.98 -2.07
CA ALA A 27 -1.16 -4.07 -2.68
C ALA A 27 -2.57 -4.66 -2.71
N ASP A 28 -2.69 -5.97 -2.91
CA ASP A 28 -4.00 -6.64 -2.91
C ASP A 28 -4.67 -6.52 -1.55
N LYS A 29 -3.94 -6.74 -0.47
CA LYS A 29 -4.48 -6.61 0.88
C LYS A 29 -4.82 -5.15 1.20
N ILE A 30 -3.98 -4.22 0.78
CA ILE A 30 -4.27 -2.79 0.95
C ILE A 30 -5.60 -2.46 0.27
N ALA A 31 -5.78 -2.91 -0.97
CA ALA A 31 -7.01 -2.66 -1.72
C ALA A 31 -8.24 -3.19 -0.97
N ASN A 32 -8.15 -4.39 -0.44
CA ASN A 32 -9.26 -5.02 0.29
C ASN A 32 -9.58 -4.29 1.58
N ILE A 33 -8.57 -3.96 2.37
CA ILE A 33 -8.78 -3.35 3.68
C ILE A 33 -9.19 -1.89 3.55
N ALA A 34 -8.53 -1.14 2.68
CA ALA A 34 -8.82 0.28 2.46
C ALA A 34 -10.03 0.50 1.57
N ARG A 35 -10.52 -0.54 0.90
CA ARG A 35 -11.63 -0.46 -0.06
C ARG A 35 -11.34 0.54 -1.17
N VAL A 36 -10.12 0.46 -1.70
CA VAL A 36 -9.66 1.26 -2.81
C VAL A 36 -9.44 0.32 -3.99
N PRO A 37 -9.81 0.71 -5.22
CA PRO A 37 -9.56 -0.13 -6.38
C PRO A 37 -8.08 -0.56 -6.46
N ARG A 38 -7.84 -1.84 -6.73
CA ARG A 38 -6.48 -2.40 -6.77
C ARG A 38 -5.56 -1.59 -7.69
N GLU A 39 -6.08 -1.16 -8.83
CA GLU A 39 -5.33 -0.39 -9.82
C GLU A 39 -4.89 0.98 -9.29
N ASN A 40 -5.60 1.53 -8.29
CA ASN A 40 -5.27 2.83 -7.70
C ASN A 40 -4.28 2.72 -6.55
N VAL A 41 -4.13 1.53 -5.96
CA VAL A 41 -3.22 1.35 -4.81
C VAL A 41 -1.79 1.70 -5.18
N GLY A 42 -1.29 1.20 -6.29
CA GLY A 42 0.07 1.51 -6.74
C GLY A 42 0.29 3.01 -6.95
N LYS A 43 -0.71 3.67 -7.55
CA LYS A 43 -0.65 5.12 -7.80
C LYS A 43 -0.61 5.91 -6.49
N ARG A 44 -1.44 5.51 -5.53
CA ARG A 44 -1.49 6.23 -4.23
C ARG A 44 -0.26 5.94 -3.39
N VAL A 45 0.28 4.72 -3.44
CA VAL A 45 1.54 4.40 -2.76
C VAL A 45 2.67 5.25 -3.35
N TYR A 46 2.70 5.40 -4.67
CA TYR A 46 3.68 6.26 -5.33
C TYR A 46 3.58 7.70 -4.83
N ASP A 47 2.35 8.22 -4.72
CA ASP A 47 2.12 9.57 -4.20
C ASP A 47 2.59 9.69 -2.74
N LEU A 48 2.32 8.68 -1.92
CA LEU A 48 2.71 8.68 -0.51
C LEU A 48 4.23 8.62 -0.34
N ARG A 49 4.95 8.04 -1.28
CA ARG A 49 6.41 7.98 -1.23
C ARG A 49 7.07 9.36 -1.24
N GLU A 50 6.40 10.34 -1.80
CA GLU A 50 6.91 11.71 -1.81
C GLU A 50 6.80 12.38 -0.45
N MET A 51 5.87 11.90 0.38
CA MET A 51 5.62 12.45 1.72
C MET A 51 6.28 11.62 2.82
N TYR A 52 6.41 10.32 2.60
CA TYR A 52 6.90 9.38 3.61
C TYR A 52 7.89 8.41 2.96
N ASN A 53 8.80 7.88 3.76
CA ASN A 53 9.66 6.80 3.31
C ASN A 53 8.87 5.50 3.33
N ILE A 54 8.58 4.95 2.16
CA ILE A 54 7.89 3.68 2.03
C ILE A 54 8.86 2.66 1.49
N TYR A 55 9.04 1.60 2.25
CA TYR A 55 9.93 0.50 1.90
C TYR A 55 9.17 -0.51 1.05
N THR A 56 9.79 -0.98 -0.03
CA THR A 56 9.21 -1.99 -0.88
C THR A 56 10.09 -3.24 -0.85
N ASN A 57 9.54 -4.33 -0.35
CA ASN A 57 10.19 -5.65 -0.38
C ASN A 57 9.55 -6.49 -1.46
N TYR A 58 10.38 -7.27 -2.17
CA TYR A 58 9.87 -8.23 -3.15
C TYR A 58 10.10 -9.64 -2.64
N ARG A 59 9.05 -10.44 -2.69
CA ARG A 59 9.11 -11.85 -2.30
C ARG A 59 8.37 -12.70 -3.31
N ASN A 60 8.77 -13.94 -3.45
CA ASN A 60 8.03 -14.91 -4.25
C ASN A 60 6.90 -15.48 -3.41
N VAL A 61 5.66 -15.27 -3.86
CA VAL A 61 4.47 -15.82 -3.22
C VAL A 61 3.76 -16.65 -4.29
N ALA A 62 3.65 -17.95 -4.04
CA ALA A 62 3.03 -18.88 -4.99
C ALA A 62 3.61 -18.76 -6.39
N GLY A 63 4.94 -18.64 -6.49
CA GLY A 63 5.64 -18.53 -7.77
C GLY A 63 5.60 -17.16 -8.43
N LYS A 64 4.99 -16.18 -7.80
CA LYS A 64 4.92 -14.81 -8.35
C LYS A 64 5.74 -13.85 -7.50
N ARG A 65 6.46 -12.96 -8.17
CA ARG A 65 7.16 -11.87 -7.50
C ARG A 65 6.13 -10.85 -7.02
N THR A 66 6.05 -10.69 -5.71
CA THR A 66 5.03 -9.86 -5.06
C THR A 66 5.69 -8.75 -4.26
N ALA A 67 5.19 -7.53 -4.43
CA ALA A 67 5.67 -6.38 -3.67
C ALA A 67 4.93 -6.25 -2.35
N PHE A 68 5.69 -6.01 -1.28
CA PHE A 68 5.17 -5.73 0.06
C PHE A 68 5.60 -4.33 0.46
N TYR A 69 4.68 -3.54 0.94
CA TYR A 69 4.94 -2.14 1.32
C TYR A 69 4.86 -1.95 2.82
N ARG A 70 5.74 -1.11 3.36
CA ARG A 70 5.68 -0.70 4.76
C ARG A 70 6.38 0.64 4.92
N PHE A 71 6.05 1.36 5.98
CA PHE A 71 6.82 2.56 6.31
C PHE A 71 8.21 2.18 6.78
N ALA A 72 9.20 2.93 6.33
CA ALA A 72 10.60 2.74 6.71
C ALA A 72 10.90 3.65 7.90
N GLY A 73 10.88 3.12 9.06
CA GLY A 73 11.19 3.88 10.24
C GLY A 73 10.05 4.10 11.20
#